data_16a04b3c74992ea85a6abad82ac2a947
#
_entry.id   16a04b3c74992ea85a6abad82ac2a947
#
_cell.length_a   1.000
_cell.length_b   1.000
_cell.length_c   1.000
_cell.angle_alpha   90.00
_cell.angle_beta   90.00
_cell.angle_gamma   90.00
#
_symmetry.space_group_name_H-M   'P 1'
#
loop_
_entity.id
_entity.type
_entity.pdbx_description
1 polymer ?
#
loop_
_entity_poly.entity_id
_entity_poly.type
_entity_poly.pdbx_seq_one_letter_code
_entity_poly.pdbx_strand_id
1 'polypeptide(L)'
;MTEQSTTETAGEESASTQTSRPALGSTRSPGAGLRPAQRARYMRIIASAEELASEGGYDAVQMRAVADRSGVALGTVYRYFPSKNHLLVVALVLEFGTAAEAVTTVEIPGDSAAERLMGVLRGVMPRLSENPLRYDALIRAAMFADASSAPELDRLGEVLTRLFAQAAGIDIVTEEVLNAVRIIADVWMSALVAWVAGRQSVDDVLAHMDTAVTLVFDRLNRLQRAS
;
A
#
# COMPACT_ATOMS: atom_id res chain seq x y z
N MET A 1 6.07 77.20 19.06
CA MET A 1 4.66 77.05 18.65
C MET A 1 4.70 76.59 17.23
N THR A 2 4.69 75.32 16.99
CA THR A 2 4.33 74.75 15.71
C THR A 2 4.24 73.21 15.94
N GLU A 3 3.03 72.71 15.94
CA GLU A 3 2.72 71.27 16.02
C GLU A 3 3.06 70.58 14.70
N GLN A 4 3.79 69.50 14.75
CA GLN A 4 3.96 68.58 13.63
C GLN A 4 3.17 67.29 13.90
N SER A 5 2.12 67.09 13.08
CA SER A 5 1.31 65.93 13.01
C SER A 5 2.06 64.87 12.24
N THR A 6 2.36 63.74 12.85
CA THR A 6 2.96 62.58 12.20
C THR A 6 1.86 61.57 11.89
N THR A 7 1.63 61.35 10.61
CA THR A 7 0.69 60.33 10.09
C THR A 7 1.38 58.98 10.07
N GLU A 8 0.90 58.05 10.86
CA GLU A 8 1.38 56.68 10.93
C GLU A 8 0.60 55.83 9.92
N THR A 9 1.32 55.32 8.91
CA THR A 9 0.76 54.46 7.88
C THR A 9 0.87 53.03 8.37
N ALA A 10 -0.25 52.42 8.71
CA ALA A 10 -0.34 51.00 9.03
C ALA A 10 -0.15 50.15 7.74
N GLY A 11 0.94 49.42 7.66
CA GLY A 11 1.16 48.37 6.65
C GLY A 11 0.41 47.13 7.02
N GLU A 12 -0.57 46.77 6.25
CA GLU A 12 -1.22 45.46 6.31
C GLU A 12 -0.26 44.40 5.77
N GLU A 13 0.32 43.64 6.68
CA GLU A 13 1.11 42.45 6.38
C GLU A 13 0.16 41.26 6.11
N SER A 14 -0.15 41.02 4.83
CA SER A 14 -0.89 39.84 4.38
C SER A 14 -0.06 38.58 4.65
N ALA A 15 -0.31 37.96 5.76
CA ALA A 15 0.20 36.61 6.05
C ALA A 15 -0.44 35.61 5.11
N SER A 16 0.25 35.28 4.02
CA SER A 16 -0.07 34.13 3.15
C SER A 16 0.13 32.86 3.92
N THR A 17 -0.94 32.30 4.43
CA THR A 17 -0.97 30.94 4.99
C THR A 17 -0.69 29.94 3.85
N GLN A 18 0.58 29.60 3.64
CA GLN A 18 0.96 28.48 2.80
C GLN A 18 0.46 27.21 3.48
N THR A 19 -0.70 26.73 3.05
CA THR A 19 -1.18 25.39 3.39
C THR A 19 -0.19 24.38 2.80
N SER A 20 0.66 23.82 3.65
CA SER A 20 1.60 22.74 3.27
C SER A 20 0.81 21.58 2.67
N ARG A 21 0.99 21.34 1.37
CA ARG A 21 0.42 20.22 0.63
C ARG A 21 0.89 18.93 1.30
N PRO A 22 -0.01 18.02 1.69
CA PRO A 22 0.41 16.71 2.15
C PRO A 22 1.02 15.95 0.94
N ALA A 23 2.34 15.84 0.93
CA ALA A 23 3.01 14.93 0.00
C ALA A 23 2.66 13.49 0.41
N LEU A 24 2.41 12.61 -0.58
CA LEU A 24 2.37 11.17 -0.35
C LEU A 24 3.70 10.78 0.29
N GLY A 25 3.72 10.66 1.62
CA GLY A 25 4.94 10.44 2.39
C GLY A 25 5.69 9.22 1.87
N SER A 26 7.02 9.32 1.77
CA SER A 26 7.86 8.16 1.46
C SER A 26 7.74 7.16 2.61
N THR A 27 6.94 6.11 2.46
CA THR A 27 6.91 5.01 3.42
C THR A 27 8.26 4.32 3.39
N ARG A 28 8.96 4.37 4.52
CA ARG A 28 10.27 3.71 4.62
C ARG A 28 10.07 2.20 4.47
N SER A 29 10.69 1.60 3.45
CA SER A 29 10.63 0.15 3.21
C SER A 29 10.99 -0.66 4.46
N PRO A 30 10.32 -1.81 4.71
CA PRO A 30 10.67 -2.68 5.81
C PRO A 30 12.17 -3.01 5.81
N GLY A 31 12.83 -2.89 6.98
CA GLY A 31 14.26 -3.12 7.09
C GLY A 31 15.18 -2.00 6.56
N ALA A 32 14.67 -0.83 6.18
CA ALA A 32 15.48 0.28 5.64
C ALA A 32 16.54 0.82 6.62
N GLY A 33 16.32 0.68 7.93
CA GLY A 33 17.27 1.09 8.98
C GLY A 33 18.34 0.05 9.35
N LEU A 34 18.32 -1.13 8.73
CA LEU A 34 19.24 -2.21 9.03
C LEU A 34 20.59 -1.99 8.32
N ARG A 35 21.69 -2.40 8.97
CA ARG A 35 23.01 -2.46 8.32
C ARG A 35 22.98 -3.46 7.15
N PRO A 36 23.84 -3.31 6.14
CA PRO A 36 23.79 -4.13 4.91
C PRO A 36 23.71 -5.65 5.18
N ALA A 37 24.56 -6.20 6.04
CA ALA A 37 24.53 -7.62 6.39
C ALA A 37 23.26 -8.06 7.13
N GLN A 38 22.68 -7.18 7.96
CA GLN A 38 21.40 -7.43 8.63
C GLN A 38 20.24 -7.39 7.63
N ARG A 39 20.25 -6.42 6.70
CA ARG A 39 19.27 -6.31 5.64
C ARG A 39 19.31 -7.54 4.72
N ALA A 40 20.49 -7.98 4.30
CA ALA A 40 20.64 -9.20 3.49
C ALA A 40 20.03 -10.43 4.20
N ARG A 41 20.25 -10.57 5.49
CA ARG A 41 19.66 -11.64 6.31
C ARG A 41 18.15 -11.50 6.42
N TYR A 42 17.66 -10.30 6.68
CA TYR A 42 16.23 -9.97 6.75
C TYR A 42 15.51 -10.36 5.45
N MET A 43 16.07 -9.97 4.30
CA MET A 43 15.49 -10.30 3.00
C MET A 43 15.54 -11.81 2.69
N ARG A 44 16.62 -12.53 3.08
CA ARG A 44 16.66 -13.99 2.93
C ARG A 44 15.58 -14.70 3.72
N ILE A 45 15.27 -14.25 4.95
CA ILE A 45 14.19 -14.82 5.75
C ILE A 45 12.85 -14.63 5.03
N ILE A 46 12.60 -13.44 4.49
CA ILE A 46 11.35 -13.15 3.75
C ILE A 46 11.27 -14.01 2.50
N ALA A 47 12.31 -14.06 1.67
CA ALA A 47 12.34 -14.86 0.45
C ALA A 47 12.08 -16.36 0.75
N SER A 48 12.68 -16.90 1.83
CA SER A 48 12.44 -18.28 2.24
C SER A 48 10.99 -18.54 2.69
N ALA A 49 10.33 -17.55 3.32
CA ALA A 49 8.92 -17.65 3.66
C ALA A 49 8.01 -17.63 2.41
N GLU A 50 8.34 -16.80 1.43
CA GLU A 50 7.62 -16.71 0.15
C GLU A 50 7.76 -17.97 -0.69
N GLU A 51 8.95 -18.59 -0.71
CA GLU A 51 9.19 -19.90 -1.34
C GLU A 51 8.33 -20.98 -0.69
N LEU A 52 8.33 -21.08 0.65
CA LEU A 52 7.49 -22.03 1.39
C LEU A 52 6.00 -21.78 1.12
N ALA A 53 5.57 -20.51 1.08
CA ALA A 53 4.21 -20.13 0.74
C ALA A 53 3.83 -20.58 -0.68
N SER A 54 4.75 -20.44 -1.63
CA SER A 54 4.55 -20.86 -3.02
C SER A 54 4.44 -22.38 -3.17
N GLU A 55 5.12 -23.14 -2.34
CA GLU A 55 5.14 -24.62 -2.36
C GLU A 55 3.91 -25.24 -1.69
N GLY A 56 3.42 -24.66 -0.57
CA GLY A 56 2.38 -25.31 0.25
C GLY A 56 1.45 -24.34 0.99
N GLY A 57 1.36 -23.09 0.54
CA GLY A 57 0.46 -22.08 1.09
C GLY A 57 0.79 -21.67 2.52
N TYR A 58 -0.21 -21.13 3.20
CA TYR A 58 -0.05 -20.59 4.55
C TYR A 58 0.45 -21.62 5.57
N ASP A 59 0.03 -22.87 5.47
CA ASP A 59 0.37 -23.93 6.45
C ASP A 59 1.81 -24.43 6.30
N ALA A 60 2.39 -24.35 5.10
CA ALA A 60 3.79 -24.67 4.86
C ALA A 60 4.76 -23.65 5.49
N VAL A 61 4.34 -22.43 5.70
CA VAL A 61 5.15 -21.39 6.34
C VAL A 61 5.17 -21.61 7.84
N GLN A 62 6.20 -22.33 8.30
CA GLN A 62 6.48 -22.51 9.72
C GLN A 62 7.81 -21.85 10.06
N MET A 63 7.90 -21.15 11.19
CA MET A 63 9.09 -20.37 11.58
C MET A 63 10.37 -21.21 11.60
N ARG A 64 10.26 -22.51 11.95
CA ARG A 64 11.38 -23.44 11.92
C ARG A 64 11.79 -23.77 10.48
N ALA A 65 10.84 -24.06 9.59
CA ALA A 65 11.12 -24.31 8.18
C ALA A 65 11.76 -23.07 7.50
N VAL A 66 11.28 -21.88 7.86
CA VAL A 66 11.89 -20.60 7.39
C VAL A 66 13.32 -20.46 7.89
N ALA A 67 13.60 -20.78 9.16
CA ALA A 67 14.95 -20.74 9.73
C ALA A 67 15.89 -21.70 9.00
N ASP A 68 15.47 -22.95 8.80
CA ASP A 68 16.23 -23.99 8.12
C ASP A 68 16.51 -23.60 6.66
N ARG A 69 15.50 -23.12 5.92
CA ARG A 69 15.64 -22.70 4.50
C ARG A 69 16.51 -21.46 4.33
N SER A 70 16.34 -20.46 5.19
CA SER A 70 17.12 -19.21 5.12
C SER A 70 18.56 -19.36 5.61
N GLY A 71 18.91 -20.47 6.28
CA GLY A 71 20.20 -20.64 6.94
C GLY A 71 20.39 -19.66 8.12
N VAL A 72 19.30 -19.25 8.78
CA VAL A 72 19.33 -18.31 9.91
C VAL A 72 18.83 -19.01 11.17
N ALA A 73 19.57 -18.88 12.27
CA ALA A 73 19.15 -19.48 13.54
C ALA A 73 17.74 -19.02 13.94
N LEU A 74 16.89 -19.95 14.38
CA LEU A 74 15.48 -19.72 14.73
C LEU A 74 15.27 -18.55 15.69
N GLY A 75 16.12 -18.41 16.72
CA GLY A 75 16.05 -17.28 17.63
C GLY A 75 16.35 -15.93 16.96
N THR A 76 17.12 -15.93 15.87
CA THR A 76 17.35 -14.72 15.07
C THR A 76 16.15 -14.42 14.18
N VAL A 77 15.47 -15.44 13.63
CA VAL A 77 14.23 -15.27 12.88
C VAL A 77 13.17 -14.61 13.77
N TYR A 78 12.94 -15.14 14.98
CA TYR A 78 11.98 -14.56 15.93
C TYR A 78 12.33 -13.13 16.38
N ARG A 79 13.60 -12.77 16.39
CA ARG A 79 14.02 -11.39 16.71
C ARG A 79 13.61 -10.39 15.62
N TYR A 80 13.57 -10.80 14.35
CA TYR A 80 13.11 -9.96 13.25
C TYR A 80 11.59 -10.03 13.06
N PHE A 81 11.01 -11.20 13.24
CA PHE A 81 9.62 -11.50 12.96
C PHE A 81 9.01 -12.29 14.12
N PRO A 82 8.24 -11.64 15.00
CA PRO A 82 7.69 -12.29 16.19
C PRO A 82 6.77 -13.48 15.89
N SER A 83 6.13 -13.46 14.71
CA SER A 83 5.22 -14.53 14.27
C SER A 83 5.29 -14.74 12.77
N LYS A 84 4.72 -15.85 12.27
CA LYS A 84 4.61 -16.07 10.84
C LYS A 84 3.68 -15.06 10.17
N ASN A 85 2.61 -14.61 10.87
CA ASN A 85 1.72 -13.61 10.33
C ASN A 85 2.47 -12.28 10.13
N HIS A 86 3.24 -11.84 11.13
CA HIS A 86 4.07 -10.64 10.99
C HIS A 86 5.05 -10.76 9.82
N LEU A 87 5.73 -11.91 9.67
CA LEU A 87 6.66 -12.17 8.56
C LEU A 87 5.96 -12.06 7.19
N LEU A 88 4.80 -12.70 7.04
CA LEU A 88 4.05 -12.71 5.79
C LEU A 88 3.39 -11.36 5.49
N VAL A 89 2.94 -10.61 6.50
CA VAL A 89 2.46 -9.23 6.32
C VAL A 89 3.58 -8.31 5.84
N VAL A 90 4.78 -8.45 6.39
CA VAL A 90 5.96 -7.72 5.90
C VAL A 90 6.27 -8.09 4.44
N ALA A 91 6.17 -9.36 4.06
CA ALA A 91 6.34 -9.79 2.66
C ALA A 91 5.28 -9.14 1.75
N LEU A 92 4.03 -9.08 2.19
CA LEU A 92 2.94 -8.42 1.46
C LEU A 92 3.18 -6.92 1.28
N VAL A 93 3.67 -6.23 2.32
CA VAL A 93 4.06 -4.80 2.24
C VAL A 93 5.16 -4.57 1.20
N LEU A 94 6.16 -5.47 1.15
CA LEU A 94 7.25 -5.39 0.16
C LEU A 94 6.74 -5.64 -1.26
N GLU A 95 5.86 -6.61 -1.43
CA GLU A 95 5.24 -6.93 -2.73
C GLU A 95 4.52 -5.72 -3.31
N PHE A 96 3.59 -5.14 -2.55
CA PHE A 96 2.87 -3.94 -3.00
C PHE A 96 3.75 -2.70 -3.07
N GLY A 97 4.78 -2.61 -2.22
CA GLY A 97 5.79 -1.54 -2.30
C GLY A 97 6.56 -1.57 -3.62
N THR A 98 6.98 -2.75 -4.05
CA THR A 98 7.64 -2.94 -5.34
C THR A 98 6.69 -2.62 -6.51
N ALA A 99 5.42 -3.02 -6.41
CA ALA A 99 4.41 -2.66 -7.42
C ALA A 99 4.20 -1.13 -7.48
N ALA A 100 4.17 -0.44 -6.34
CA ALA A 100 4.04 1.01 -6.28
C ALA A 100 5.24 1.72 -6.93
N GLU A 101 6.46 1.23 -6.71
CA GLU A 101 7.65 1.75 -7.38
C GLU A 101 7.60 1.51 -8.90
N ALA A 102 7.19 0.33 -9.34
CA ALA A 102 7.09 -0.01 -10.75
C ALA A 102 6.08 0.86 -11.50
N VAL A 103 4.95 1.19 -10.88
CA VAL A 103 3.90 2.06 -11.46
C VAL A 103 4.43 3.48 -11.75
N THR A 104 5.42 3.98 -10.99
CA THR A 104 6.02 5.30 -11.24
C THR A 104 6.93 5.35 -12.47
N THR A 105 7.37 4.20 -12.98
CA THR A 105 8.34 4.10 -14.08
C THR A 105 7.68 3.83 -15.43
N VAL A 106 6.37 3.63 -15.47
CA VAL A 106 5.63 3.31 -16.69
C VAL A 106 4.53 4.33 -16.92
N GLU A 107 4.25 4.62 -18.19
CA GLU A 107 3.06 5.38 -18.56
C GLU A 107 1.85 4.45 -18.51
N ILE A 108 0.84 4.83 -17.73
CA ILE A 108 -0.39 4.05 -17.57
C ILE A 108 -1.44 4.64 -18.52
N PRO A 109 -1.86 3.88 -19.56
CA PRO A 109 -2.84 4.36 -20.51
C PRO A 109 -4.23 4.50 -19.88
N GLY A 110 -4.99 5.53 -20.29
CA GLY A 110 -6.37 5.78 -19.86
C GLY A 110 -6.69 7.27 -19.86
N ASP A 111 -7.90 7.61 -20.29
CA ASP A 111 -8.37 8.99 -20.40
C ASP A 111 -8.84 9.55 -19.06
N SER A 112 -9.09 8.68 -18.09
CA SER A 112 -9.52 9.04 -16.74
C SER A 112 -8.69 8.35 -15.66
N ALA A 113 -8.71 8.90 -14.44
CA ALA A 113 -8.10 8.27 -13.26
C ALA A 113 -8.67 6.87 -12.99
N ALA A 114 -9.98 6.69 -13.20
CA ALA A 114 -10.65 5.41 -13.06
C ALA A 114 -10.13 4.37 -14.07
N GLU A 115 -10.01 4.75 -15.34
CA GLU A 115 -9.51 3.86 -16.40
C GLU A 115 -8.06 3.45 -16.16
N ARG A 116 -7.18 4.40 -15.79
CA ARG A 116 -5.79 4.10 -15.47
C ARG A 116 -5.68 3.12 -14.31
N LEU A 117 -6.39 3.37 -13.20
CA LEU A 117 -6.39 2.47 -12.06
C LEU A 117 -6.92 1.08 -12.42
N MET A 118 -8.04 0.99 -13.14
CA MET A 118 -8.58 -0.30 -13.59
C MET A 118 -7.66 -1.03 -14.56
N GLY A 119 -6.93 -0.30 -15.41
CA GLY A 119 -5.88 -0.86 -16.27
C GLY A 119 -4.79 -1.56 -15.45
N VAL A 120 -4.31 -0.94 -14.38
CA VAL A 120 -3.32 -1.55 -13.46
C VAL A 120 -3.91 -2.77 -12.76
N LEU A 121 -5.13 -2.71 -12.23
CA LEU A 121 -5.76 -3.84 -11.54
C LEU A 121 -5.96 -5.05 -12.47
N ARG A 122 -6.39 -4.81 -13.72
CA ARG A 122 -6.49 -5.86 -14.75
C ARG A 122 -5.14 -6.49 -15.09
N GLY A 123 -4.06 -5.72 -15.05
CA GLY A 123 -2.69 -6.22 -15.28
C GLY A 123 -2.11 -6.98 -14.08
N VAL A 124 -2.56 -6.68 -12.86
CA VAL A 124 -2.07 -7.30 -11.64
C VAL A 124 -2.73 -8.66 -11.38
N MET A 125 -4.03 -8.81 -11.59
CA MET A 125 -4.78 -10.04 -11.26
C MET A 125 -4.22 -11.31 -11.90
N PRO A 126 -3.83 -11.35 -13.19
CA PRO A 126 -3.19 -12.53 -13.78
C PRO A 126 -1.90 -12.94 -13.03
N ARG A 127 -1.06 -11.97 -12.64
CA ARG A 127 0.18 -12.22 -11.90
C ARG A 127 -0.07 -12.82 -10.52
N LEU A 128 -1.10 -12.34 -9.81
CA LEU A 128 -1.52 -12.93 -8.54
C LEU A 128 -1.97 -14.38 -8.75
N SER A 129 -2.66 -14.65 -9.87
CA SER A 129 -3.18 -15.98 -10.21
C SER A 129 -2.12 -16.98 -10.66
N GLU A 130 -0.91 -16.54 -11.02
CA GLU A 130 0.23 -17.44 -11.33
C GLU A 130 0.71 -18.21 -10.09
N ASN A 131 0.55 -17.63 -8.90
CA ASN A 131 0.95 -18.29 -7.66
C ASN A 131 -0.12 -18.13 -6.56
N PRO A 132 -1.27 -18.80 -6.69
CA PRO A 132 -2.40 -18.62 -5.78
C PRO A 132 -2.09 -19.05 -4.35
N LEU A 133 -1.24 -20.08 -4.14
CA LEU A 133 -0.84 -20.52 -2.81
C LEU A 133 -0.04 -19.44 -2.06
N ARG A 134 0.87 -18.76 -2.75
CA ARG A 134 1.65 -17.66 -2.16
C ARG A 134 0.73 -16.53 -1.73
N TYR A 135 -0.17 -16.08 -2.60
CA TYR A 135 -1.07 -14.97 -2.29
C TYR A 135 -2.14 -15.36 -1.26
N ASP A 136 -2.63 -16.61 -1.25
CA ASP A 136 -3.44 -17.12 -0.14
C ASP A 136 -2.71 -16.97 1.20
N ALA A 137 -1.44 -17.40 1.26
CA ALA A 137 -0.65 -17.28 2.48
C ALA A 137 -0.46 -15.83 2.95
N LEU A 138 -0.11 -14.91 2.04
CA LEU A 138 0.11 -13.50 2.34
C LEU A 138 -1.18 -12.79 2.80
N ILE A 139 -2.29 -13.02 2.10
CA ILE A 139 -3.57 -12.39 2.40
C ILE A 139 -4.16 -12.97 3.70
N ARG A 140 -4.10 -14.29 3.91
CA ARG A 140 -4.50 -14.91 5.19
C ARG A 140 -3.72 -14.34 6.36
N ALA A 141 -2.41 -14.15 6.22
CA ALA A 141 -1.60 -13.59 7.29
C ALA A 141 -2.07 -12.18 7.68
N ALA A 142 -2.47 -11.35 6.71
CA ALA A 142 -3.04 -10.04 6.98
C ALA A 142 -4.41 -10.14 7.68
N MET A 143 -5.25 -11.10 7.30
CA MET A 143 -6.57 -11.33 7.94
C MET A 143 -6.46 -11.80 9.40
N PHE A 144 -5.46 -12.64 9.69
CA PHE A 144 -5.25 -13.22 11.03
C PHE A 144 -4.12 -12.51 11.81
N ALA A 145 -3.72 -11.34 11.35
CA ALA A 145 -2.73 -10.52 12.04
C ALA A 145 -3.29 -10.02 13.37
N ASP A 146 -2.47 -10.11 14.39
CA ASP A 146 -2.78 -9.60 15.72
C ASP A 146 -2.20 -8.17 15.93
N ALA A 147 -2.40 -7.63 17.12
CA ALA A 147 -1.94 -6.29 17.48
C ALA A 147 -0.41 -6.11 17.32
N SER A 148 0.38 -7.20 17.33
CA SER A 148 1.83 -7.11 17.13
C SER A 148 2.21 -6.75 15.69
N SER A 149 1.29 -6.96 14.75
CA SER A 149 1.45 -6.66 13.32
C SER A 149 0.74 -5.36 12.89
N ALA A 150 0.13 -4.63 13.83
CA ALA A 150 -0.61 -3.40 13.51
C ALA A 150 0.24 -2.36 12.75
N PRO A 151 1.51 -2.08 13.11
CA PRO A 151 2.32 -1.13 12.35
C PRO A 151 2.57 -1.56 10.89
N GLU A 152 2.65 -2.85 10.63
CA GLU A 152 2.83 -3.39 9.28
C GLU A 152 1.53 -3.36 8.47
N LEU A 153 0.38 -3.56 9.12
CA LEU A 153 -0.94 -3.39 8.49
C LEU A 153 -1.22 -1.93 8.14
N ASP A 154 -0.89 -0.99 9.03
CA ASP A 154 -0.99 0.45 8.74
C ASP A 154 -0.12 0.81 7.53
N ARG A 155 1.11 0.29 7.49
CA ARG A 155 2.03 0.47 6.36
C ARG A 155 1.50 -0.15 5.07
N LEU A 156 0.85 -1.31 5.14
CA LEU A 156 0.19 -1.93 4.00
C LEU A 156 -0.88 -1.01 3.42
N GLY A 157 -1.74 -0.43 4.28
CA GLY A 157 -2.76 0.55 3.88
C GLY A 157 -2.15 1.79 3.21
N GLU A 158 -1.04 2.32 3.77
CA GLU A 158 -0.32 3.46 3.19
C GLU A 158 0.28 3.13 1.81
N VAL A 159 0.89 1.95 1.66
CA VAL A 159 1.49 1.49 0.40
C VAL A 159 0.43 1.29 -0.67
N LEU A 160 -0.70 0.66 -0.33
CA LEU A 160 -1.82 0.49 -1.26
C LEU A 160 -2.45 1.81 -1.67
N THR A 161 -2.65 2.73 -0.73
CA THR A 161 -3.16 4.07 -1.01
C THR A 161 -2.24 4.81 -1.98
N ARG A 162 -0.92 4.73 -1.77
CA ARG A 162 0.07 5.31 -2.68
C ARG A 162 0.03 4.67 -4.05
N LEU A 163 0.07 3.34 -4.11
CA LEU A 163 0.01 2.57 -5.36
C LEU A 163 -1.19 3.00 -6.20
N PHE A 164 -2.36 3.10 -5.58
CA PHE A 164 -3.59 3.42 -6.30
C PHE A 164 -3.66 4.89 -6.70
N ALA A 165 -3.17 5.82 -5.87
CA ALA A 165 -3.06 7.23 -6.25
C ALA A 165 -2.13 7.42 -7.45
N GLN A 166 -0.98 6.76 -7.44
CA GLN A 166 -0.02 6.78 -8.56
C GLN A 166 -0.59 6.12 -9.81
N ALA A 167 -1.23 4.95 -9.68
CA ALA A 167 -1.89 4.28 -10.78
C ALA A 167 -3.00 5.13 -11.43
N ALA A 168 -3.73 5.87 -10.63
CA ALA A 168 -4.76 6.81 -11.10
C ALA A 168 -4.19 8.10 -11.71
N GLY A 169 -2.88 8.36 -11.57
CA GLY A 169 -2.24 9.60 -12.02
C GLY A 169 -2.68 10.82 -11.21
N ILE A 170 -2.81 10.66 -9.89
CA ILE A 170 -3.25 11.72 -8.99
C ILE A 170 -2.03 12.47 -8.46
N ASP A 171 -1.80 13.69 -8.96
CA ASP A 171 -0.68 14.55 -8.55
C ASP A 171 -1.02 15.44 -7.35
N ILE A 172 -2.30 15.84 -7.22
CA ILE A 172 -2.78 16.71 -6.16
C ILE A 172 -3.49 15.87 -5.10
N VAL A 173 -2.88 15.76 -3.95
CA VAL A 173 -3.38 14.95 -2.84
C VAL A 173 -4.01 15.85 -1.79
N THR A 174 -5.34 15.93 -1.82
CA THR A 174 -6.13 16.48 -0.70
C THR A 174 -6.51 15.36 0.26
N GLU A 175 -6.90 15.69 1.49
CA GLU A 175 -7.38 14.69 2.45
C GLU A 175 -8.58 13.90 1.91
N GLU A 176 -9.47 14.58 1.18
CA GLU A 176 -10.63 13.97 0.55
C GLU A 176 -10.24 12.94 -0.51
N VAL A 177 -9.26 13.27 -1.36
CA VAL A 177 -8.71 12.35 -2.37
C VAL A 177 -8.03 11.16 -1.69
N LEU A 178 -7.25 11.37 -0.64
CA LEU A 178 -6.62 10.28 0.12
C LEU A 178 -7.66 9.33 0.71
N ASN A 179 -8.71 9.87 1.31
CA ASN A 179 -9.79 9.06 1.89
C ASN A 179 -10.52 8.25 0.80
N ALA A 180 -10.77 8.85 -0.37
CA ALA A 180 -11.38 8.16 -1.49
C ALA A 180 -10.53 7.00 -2.01
N VAL A 181 -9.22 7.22 -2.20
CA VAL A 181 -8.28 6.17 -2.63
C VAL A 181 -8.15 5.08 -1.57
N ARG A 182 -8.17 5.44 -0.28
CA ARG A 182 -8.16 4.46 0.82
C ARG A 182 -9.39 3.55 0.78
N ILE A 183 -10.58 4.10 0.52
CA ILE A 183 -11.81 3.29 0.35
C ILE A 183 -11.61 2.27 -0.79
N ILE A 184 -11.03 2.67 -1.92
CA ILE A 184 -10.75 1.73 -3.02
C ILE A 184 -9.76 0.66 -2.58
N ALA A 185 -8.72 1.00 -1.80
CA ALA A 185 -7.75 0.04 -1.27
C ALA A 185 -8.40 -0.97 -0.30
N ASP A 186 -9.32 -0.52 0.56
CA ASP A 186 -10.07 -1.38 1.47
C ASP A 186 -10.98 -2.35 0.71
N VAL A 187 -11.67 -1.87 -0.33
CA VAL A 187 -12.49 -2.72 -1.21
C VAL A 187 -11.61 -3.73 -1.95
N TRP A 188 -10.44 -3.32 -2.45
CA TRP A 188 -9.48 -4.21 -3.09
C TRP A 188 -9.04 -5.34 -2.17
N MET A 189 -8.62 -5.03 -0.94
CA MET A 189 -8.23 -6.04 0.04
C MET A 189 -9.38 -7.01 0.35
N SER A 190 -10.60 -6.51 0.50
CA SER A 190 -11.79 -7.34 0.69
C SER A 190 -12.07 -8.27 -0.50
N ALA A 191 -11.90 -7.77 -1.71
CA ALA A 191 -12.08 -8.55 -2.94
C ALA A 191 -11.00 -9.64 -3.07
N LEU A 192 -9.73 -9.32 -2.75
CA LEU A 192 -8.65 -10.32 -2.71
C LEU A 192 -8.92 -11.43 -1.68
N VAL A 193 -9.45 -11.08 -0.51
CA VAL A 193 -9.89 -12.07 0.50
C VAL A 193 -10.97 -12.99 -0.06
N ALA A 194 -11.96 -12.45 -0.78
CA ALA A 194 -13.01 -13.24 -1.39
C ALA A 194 -12.47 -14.17 -2.50
N TRP A 195 -11.49 -13.67 -3.27
CA TRP A 195 -10.82 -14.44 -4.31
C TRP A 195 -10.00 -15.62 -3.73
N VAL A 196 -9.11 -15.39 -2.78
CA VAL A 196 -8.28 -16.46 -2.18
C VAL A 196 -9.14 -17.48 -1.41
N ALA A 197 -10.30 -17.05 -0.90
CA ALA A 197 -11.27 -17.96 -0.28
C ALA A 197 -12.11 -18.75 -1.30
N GLY A 198 -11.87 -18.58 -2.60
CA GLY A 198 -12.62 -19.25 -3.67
C GLY A 198 -14.08 -18.81 -3.80
N ARG A 199 -14.46 -17.68 -3.19
CA ARG A 199 -15.84 -17.13 -3.24
C ARG A 199 -16.10 -16.25 -4.46
N GLN A 200 -15.05 -15.74 -5.07
CA GLN A 200 -15.10 -14.89 -6.27
C GLN A 200 -14.06 -15.36 -7.29
N SER A 201 -14.42 -15.31 -8.57
CA SER A 201 -13.49 -15.44 -9.68
C SER A 201 -12.69 -14.15 -9.89
N VAL A 202 -11.66 -14.19 -10.72
CA VAL A 202 -10.92 -12.99 -11.14
C VAL A 202 -11.85 -11.97 -11.80
N ASP A 203 -12.77 -12.43 -12.64
CA ASP A 203 -13.72 -11.57 -13.34
C ASP A 203 -14.69 -10.89 -12.35
N ASP A 204 -15.16 -11.63 -11.31
CA ASP A 204 -16.01 -11.06 -10.27
C ASP A 204 -15.27 -9.97 -9.48
N VAL A 205 -14.00 -10.21 -9.13
CA VAL A 205 -13.15 -9.22 -8.46
C VAL A 205 -13.01 -7.96 -9.31
N LEU A 206 -12.68 -8.11 -10.59
CA LEU A 206 -12.50 -6.97 -11.50
C LEU A 206 -13.81 -6.20 -11.73
N ALA A 207 -14.95 -6.89 -11.86
CA ALA A 207 -16.27 -6.25 -11.99
C ALA A 207 -16.65 -5.48 -10.71
N HIS A 208 -16.35 -6.05 -9.53
CA HIS A 208 -16.58 -5.40 -8.26
C HIS A 208 -15.72 -4.15 -8.10
N MET A 209 -14.44 -4.24 -8.48
CA MET A 209 -13.52 -3.09 -8.45
C MET A 209 -13.91 -2.00 -9.44
N ASP A 210 -14.35 -2.35 -10.65
CA ASP A 210 -14.83 -1.39 -11.64
C ASP A 210 -15.99 -0.56 -11.09
N THR A 211 -16.94 -1.21 -10.43
CA THR A 211 -18.05 -0.54 -9.76
C THR A 211 -17.55 0.39 -8.64
N ALA A 212 -16.68 -0.09 -7.77
CA ALA A 212 -16.18 0.70 -6.64
C ALA A 212 -15.37 1.92 -7.11
N VAL A 213 -14.47 1.72 -8.06
CA VAL A 213 -13.62 2.77 -8.65
C VAL A 213 -14.49 3.84 -9.33
N THR A 214 -15.47 3.43 -10.13
CA THR A 214 -16.40 4.35 -10.80
C THR A 214 -17.17 5.20 -9.79
N LEU A 215 -17.79 4.58 -8.79
CA LEU A 215 -18.59 5.29 -7.79
C LEU A 215 -17.74 6.32 -7.00
N VAL A 216 -16.52 5.95 -6.63
CA VAL A 216 -15.62 6.82 -5.87
C VAL A 216 -15.15 8.01 -6.72
N PHE A 217 -14.69 7.76 -7.95
CA PHE A 217 -14.20 8.84 -8.83
C PHE A 217 -15.33 9.74 -9.32
N ASP A 218 -16.52 9.22 -9.59
CA ASP A 218 -17.69 10.04 -9.89
C ASP A 218 -18.07 10.97 -8.74
N ARG A 219 -17.93 10.52 -7.51
CA ARG A 219 -18.13 11.37 -6.33
C ARG A 219 -17.09 12.48 -6.26
N LEU A 220 -15.80 12.15 -6.43
CA LEU A 220 -14.72 13.13 -6.43
C LEU A 220 -14.90 14.19 -7.52
N ASN A 221 -15.22 13.78 -8.75
CA ASN A 221 -15.44 14.68 -9.88
C ASN A 221 -16.63 15.64 -9.63
N ARG A 222 -17.71 15.17 -8.99
CA ARG A 222 -18.84 16.03 -8.63
C ARG A 222 -18.46 17.07 -7.59
N LEU A 223 -17.65 16.74 -6.61
CA LEU A 223 -17.20 17.70 -5.58
C LEU A 223 -16.30 18.78 -6.18
N GLN A 224 -15.36 18.39 -7.05
CA GLN A 224 -14.48 19.36 -7.75
C GLN A 224 -15.23 20.33 -8.66
N ARG A 225 -16.37 19.94 -9.23
CA ARG A 225 -17.21 20.82 -10.06
C ARG A 225 -18.11 21.76 -9.23
N ALA A 226 -18.31 21.45 -7.95
CA ALA A 226 -19.14 22.23 -7.05
C ALA A 226 -18.35 23.24 -6.22
N SER A 227 -17.01 23.20 -6.28
CA SER A 227 -16.05 24.11 -5.62
C SER A 227 -15.59 25.19 -6.57
#